data_f51f19f07803fda8b091e161c1d7da48
#
_entry.id   f51f19f07803fda8b091e161c1d7da48
#
_cell.length_a   1.000
_cell.length_b   1.000
_cell.length_c   1.000
_cell.angle_alpha   90.00
_cell.angle_beta   90.00
_cell.angle_gamma   90.00
#
_symmetry.space_group_name_H-M   'P 1'
#
loop_
_entity.id
_entity.type
_entity.pdbx_description
1 polymer ?
#
loop_
_entity_poly.entity_id
_entity_poly.type
_entity_poly.pdbx_seq_one_letter_code
_entity_poly.pdbx_strand_id
1 'polypeptide(L)'
;MVAHVARLHFQPAGPAGALRALSGWLIVLTGAAVLLSGAVRDLEGFALAVPAALSGGAMAAAATALGALPLLVMRRIGADTQGALLGFGAGVMLAASVFSLLLPAFTAARGRGLDEAGAALLVAVGLALGAGLLLAMDRALPHRHAPDGTRSGTAVWLFVFAIAVHNLPEGLAIGVASALGTAVPGSSGTVATGISLQNVPEGLIVAIALVSAGYGRRFAFGVAAVSGLIEPVAAVAGSLLVSASAAILPGALAGAAGAMLFVVSHEIIPESHRRGHETLATAGLIIGFAAMMVLDRVLA
;
A
#
# COMPACT_ATOMS: atom_id res chain seq x y z
N MET A 1 -35.44 17.39 29.45
CA MET A 1 -34.62 16.32 28.86
C MET A 1 -34.27 16.81 27.45
N VAL A 2 -33.17 17.54 27.33
CA VAL A 2 -32.82 18.31 26.13
C VAL A 2 -31.61 17.64 25.49
N ALA A 3 -31.75 17.29 24.21
CA ALA A 3 -30.74 16.63 23.41
C ALA A 3 -29.52 17.55 23.20
N HIS A 4 -28.35 17.11 23.62
CA HIS A 4 -27.06 17.73 23.29
C HIS A 4 -26.67 17.29 21.86
N VAL A 5 -27.02 18.10 20.89
CA VAL A 5 -26.43 18.01 19.53
C VAL A 5 -25.04 18.59 19.63
N ALA A 6 -24.03 17.74 19.56
CA ALA A 6 -22.65 18.15 19.46
C ALA A 6 -22.46 18.90 18.12
N ARG A 7 -22.36 20.23 18.18
CA ARG A 7 -21.95 21.07 17.05
C ARG A 7 -20.47 20.78 16.79
N LEU A 8 -20.18 20.08 15.71
CA LEU A 8 -18.84 20.05 15.13
C LEU A 8 -18.46 21.49 14.76
N HIS A 9 -17.68 22.15 15.62
CA HIS A 9 -17.06 23.41 15.31
C HIS A 9 -15.95 23.14 14.28
N PHE A 10 -16.25 23.35 13.02
CA PHE A 10 -15.23 23.53 11.98
C PHE A 10 -14.52 24.84 12.31
N GLN A 11 -13.40 24.77 13.04
CA GLN A 11 -12.51 25.92 13.11
C GLN A 11 -11.88 26.11 11.73
N PRO A 12 -11.99 27.30 11.12
CA PRO A 12 -11.30 27.56 9.87
C PRO A 12 -9.80 27.34 10.09
N ALA A 13 -9.21 26.47 9.30
CA ALA A 13 -7.78 26.24 9.32
C ALA A 13 -7.10 27.60 9.08
N GLY A 14 -6.22 28.01 10.00
CA GLY A 14 -5.44 29.24 9.84
C GLY A 14 -4.66 29.21 8.50
N PRO A 15 -4.11 30.34 8.04
CA PRO A 15 -3.48 30.46 6.72
C PRO A 15 -2.44 29.34 6.43
N ALA A 16 -1.76 28.84 7.45
CA ALA A 16 -0.85 27.70 7.32
C ALA A 16 -1.58 26.36 7.06
N GLY A 17 -2.78 26.17 7.60
CA GLY A 17 -3.60 24.98 7.36
C GLY A 17 -4.22 24.98 5.96
N ALA A 18 -4.67 26.17 5.50
CA ALA A 18 -5.16 26.35 4.14
C ALA A 18 -4.05 26.13 3.10
N LEU A 19 -2.83 26.62 3.37
CA LEU A 19 -1.67 26.41 2.49
C LEU A 19 -1.28 24.93 2.39
N ARG A 20 -1.33 24.17 3.49
CA ARG A 20 -1.07 22.72 3.50
C ARG A 20 -2.15 21.95 2.74
N ALA A 21 -3.42 22.29 2.90
CA ALA A 21 -4.51 21.70 2.14
C ALA A 21 -4.40 22.04 0.64
N LEU A 22 -4.08 23.29 0.31
CA LEU A 22 -3.87 23.73 -1.07
C LEU A 22 -2.68 23.02 -1.72
N SER A 23 -1.54 22.88 -1.02
CA SER A 23 -0.38 22.15 -1.54
C SER A 23 -0.68 20.68 -1.75
N GLY A 24 -1.43 20.03 -0.84
CA GLY A 24 -1.89 18.64 -1.00
C GLY A 24 -2.78 18.47 -2.23
N TRP A 25 -3.77 19.36 -2.40
CA TRP A 25 -4.64 19.34 -3.57
C TRP A 25 -3.88 19.70 -4.87
N LEU A 26 -2.93 20.62 -4.82
CA LEU A 26 -2.11 20.96 -6.00
C LEU A 26 -1.27 19.76 -6.46
N ILE A 27 -0.66 19.03 -5.53
CA ILE A 27 0.09 17.81 -5.85
C ILE A 27 -0.83 16.75 -6.48
N VAL A 28 -2.01 16.52 -5.91
CA VAL A 28 -2.99 15.56 -6.44
C VAL A 28 -3.49 15.99 -7.82
N LEU A 29 -3.86 17.27 -7.99
CA LEU A 29 -4.38 17.78 -9.26
C LEU A 29 -3.32 17.88 -10.34
N THR A 30 -2.09 18.27 -9.99
CA THR A 30 -0.96 18.31 -10.96
C THR A 30 -0.58 16.90 -11.38
N GLY A 31 -0.53 15.94 -10.45
CA GLY A 31 -0.33 14.53 -10.76
C GLY A 31 -1.43 13.99 -11.68
N ALA A 32 -2.68 14.28 -11.38
CA ALA A 32 -3.82 13.90 -12.22
C ALA A 32 -3.78 14.56 -13.61
N ALA A 33 -3.43 15.84 -13.69
CA ALA A 33 -3.34 16.58 -14.97
C ALA A 33 -2.18 16.09 -15.85
N VAL A 34 -1.02 15.80 -15.27
CA VAL A 34 0.12 15.17 -15.97
C VAL A 34 -0.27 13.79 -16.48
N LEU A 35 -0.98 13.00 -15.66
CA LEU A 35 -1.49 11.68 -16.04
C LEU A 35 -2.53 11.78 -17.17
N LEU A 36 -3.46 12.75 -17.12
CA LEU A 36 -4.44 12.96 -18.19
C LEU A 36 -3.78 13.42 -19.51
N SER A 37 -2.80 14.32 -19.44
CA SER A 37 -2.12 14.83 -20.64
C SER A 37 -1.23 13.78 -21.34
N GLY A 38 -0.66 12.84 -20.56
CA GLY A 38 0.04 11.65 -21.08
C GLY A 38 -0.92 10.65 -21.75
N ALA A 39 -2.11 10.46 -21.16
CA ALA A 39 -3.11 9.51 -21.60
C ALA A 39 -3.64 9.74 -23.04
N VAL A 40 -3.52 10.95 -23.54
CA VAL A 40 -4.01 11.32 -24.89
C VAL A 40 -3.00 10.92 -25.99
N ARG A 41 -1.74 10.61 -25.64
CA ARG A 41 -0.66 10.44 -26.65
C ARG A 41 -0.36 9.01 -27.10
N ASP A 42 -0.71 8.00 -26.29
CA ASP A 42 -0.39 6.59 -26.62
C ASP A 42 -1.59 5.65 -26.38
N LEU A 43 -2.63 5.82 -27.18
CA LEU A 43 -3.88 5.04 -27.07
C LEU A 43 -3.70 3.52 -27.25
N GLU A 44 -2.72 3.04 -27.98
CA GLU A 44 -2.51 1.60 -28.22
C GLU A 44 -1.87 0.86 -27.03
N GLY A 45 -0.90 1.47 -26.33
CA GLY A 45 -0.34 0.91 -25.09
C GLY A 45 -1.33 0.92 -23.92
N PHE A 46 -2.22 1.91 -23.89
CA PHE A 46 -3.27 2.07 -22.89
C PHE A 46 -4.32 0.95 -22.92
N ALA A 47 -4.63 0.42 -24.10
CA ALA A 47 -5.74 -0.53 -24.29
C ALA A 47 -5.55 -1.84 -23.51
N LEU A 48 -4.33 -2.23 -23.16
CA LEU A 48 -4.03 -3.47 -22.44
C LEU A 48 -3.60 -3.25 -20.98
N ALA A 49 -2.77 -2.23 -20.72
CA ALA A 49 -2.18 -2.00 -19.39
C ALA A 49 -3.20 -1.47 -18.36
N VAL A 50 -4.09 -0.56 -18.76
CA VAL A 50 -5.09 0.04 -17.86
C VAL A 50 -6.14 -0.98 -17.38
N PRO A 51 -6.75 -1.82 -18.24
CA PRO A 51 -7.65 -2.86 -17.77
C PRO A 51 -6.97 -3.87 -16.82
N ALA A 52 -5.71 -4.26 -17.10
CA ALA A 52 -4.95 -5.15 -16.24
C ALA A 52 -4.66 -4.49 -14.87
N ALA A 53 -4.25 -3.21 -14.86
CA ALA A 53 -4.03 -2.45 -13.64
C ALA A 53 -5.32 -2.31 -12.82
N LEU A 54 -6.43 -1.96 -13.47
CA LEU A 54 -7.74 -1.83 -12.81
C LEU A 54 -8.21 -3.15 -12.22
N SER A 55 -8.09 -4.27 -12.98
CA SER A 55 -8.50 -5.59 -12.49
C SER A 55 -7.61 -6.06 -11.34
N GLY A 56 -6.29 -5.85 -11.41
CA GLY A 56 -5.35 -6.18 -10.34
C GLY A 56 -5.61 -5.37 -9.07
N GLY A 57 -5.79 -4.04 -9.21
CA GLY A 57 -6.14 -3.17 -8.09
C GLY A 57 -7.52 -3.49 -7.50
N ALA A 58 -8.52 -3.83 -8.33
CA ALA A 58 -9.83 -4.25 -7.85
C ALA A 58 -9.76 -5.59 -7.09
N MET A 59 -8.90 -6.51 -7.52
CA MET A 59 -8.66 -7.78 -6.82
C MET A 59 -8.02 -7.52 -5.44
N ALA A 60 -7.05 -6.62 -5.36
CA ALA A 60 -6.41 -6.23 -4.12
C ALA A 60 -7.40 -5.55 -3.16
N ALA A 61 -8.19 -4.59 -3.65
CA ALA A 61 -9.26 -3.95 -2.87
C ALA A 61 -10.31 -4.96 -2.37
N ALA A 62 -10.69 -5.92 -3.20
CA ALA A 62 -11.60 -7.01 -2.80
C ALA A 62 -10.99 -7.89 -1.70
N ALA A 63 -9.68 -8.15 -1.76
CA ALA A 63 -8.96 -8.92 -0.73
C ALA A 63 -8.94 -8.17 0.61
N THR A 64 -8.72 -6.85 0.62
CA THR A 64 -8.82 -6.00 1.80
C THR A 64 -10.23 -6.09 2.42
N ALA A 65 -11.27 -5.99 1.59
CA ALA A 65 -12.66 -6.13 2.06
C ALA A 65 -12.95 -7.54 2.59
N LEU A 66 -12.49 -8.59 1.89
CA LEU A 66 -12.64 -9.99 2.33
C LEU A 66 -11.93 -10.25 3.65
N GLY A 67 -10.76 -9.64 3.86
CA GLY A 67 -10.01 -9.70 5.12
C GLY A 67 -10.80 -9.14 6.31
N ALA A 68 -11.54 -8.07 6.11
CA ALA A 68 -12.37 -7.47 7.14
C ALA A 68 -13.69 -8.23 7.41
N LEU A 69 -14.13 -9.09 6.46
CA LEU A 69 -15.41 -9.79 6.53
C LEU A 69 -15.61 -10.67 7.78
N PRO A 70 -14.60 -11.45 8.26
CA PRO A 70 -14.74 -12.27 9.45
C PRO A 70 -15.19 -11.49 10.68
N LEU A 71 -14.85 -10.18 10.78
CA LEU A 71 -15.21 -9.35 11.90
C LEU A 71 -16.73 -9.12 12.04
N LEU A 72 -17.48 -9.25 10.97
CA LEU A 72 -18.95 -9.15 11.02
C LEU A 72 -19.57 -10.27 11.86
N VAL A 73 -18.92 -11.44 11.90
CA VAL A 73 -19.43 -12.67 12.54
C VAL A 73 -18.65 -12.99 13.82
N MET A 74 -17.32 -12.86 13.80
CA MET A 74 -16.44 -13.21 14.92
C MET A 74 -16.51 -12.16 16.03
N ARG A 75 -16.54 -12.62 17.29
CA ARG A 75 -16.61 -11.71 18.45
C ARG A 75 -15.24 -11.21 18.89
N ARG A 76 -14.19 -12.01 18.79
CA ARG A 76 -12.81 -11.68 19.15
C ARG A 76 -11.84 -12.48 18.31
N ILE A 77 -10.70 -11.88 17.96
CA ILE A 77 -9.54 -12.56 17.40
C ILE A 77 -8.42 -12.47 18.43
N GLY A 78 -7.82 -13.61 18.78
CA GLY A 78 -6.74 -13.66 19.75
C GLY A 78 -5.53 -12.84 19.30
N ALA A 79 -4.79 -12.28 20.27
CA ALA A 79 -3.59 -11.50 19.99
C ALA A 79 -2.53 -12.32 19.22
N ASP A 80 -2.42 -13.62 19.53
CA ASP A 80 -1.56 -14.57 18.82
C ASP A 80 -1.85 -14.66 17.34
N THR A 81 -3.14 -14.80 16.99
CA THR A 81 -3.58 -14.88 15.59
C THR A 81 -3.34 -13.56 14.87
N GLN A 82 -3.55 -12.42 15.55
CA GLN A 82 -3.24 -11.10 14.98
C GLN A 82 -1.75 -10.95 14.69
N GLY A 83 -0.87 -11.30 15.65
CA GLY A 83 0.57 -11.26 15.47
C GLY A 83 1.04 -12.15 14.32
N ALA A 84 0.53 -13.38 14.25
CA ALA A 84 0.86 -14.30 13.16
C ALA A 84 0.41 -13.80 11.79
N LEU A 85 -0.79 -13.24 11.69
CA LEU A 85 -1.32 -12.68 10.43
C LEU A 85 -0.56 -11.43 9.98
N LEU A 86 -0.21 -10.53 10.92
CA LEU A 86 0.64 -9.38 10.64
C LEU A 86 2.03 -9.81 10.17
N GLY A 87 2.63 -10.77 10.88
CA GLY A 87 3.91 -11.34 10.46
C GLY A 87 3.82 -11.95 9.06
N PHE A 88 2.78 -12.72 8.77
CA PHE A 88 2.55 -13.30 7.44
C PHE A 88 2.47 -12.21 6.36
N GLY A 89 1.66 -11.17 6.57
CA GLY A 89 1.58 -10.03 5.65
C GLY A 89 2.95 -9.36 5.44
N ALA A 90 3.69 -9.08 6.53
CA ALA A 90 5.04 -8.53 6.45
C ALA A 90 5.98 -9.40 5.61
N GLY A 91 5.91 -10.72 5.77
CA GLY A 91 6.71 -11.66 4.99
C GLY A 91 6.38 -11.62 3.50
N VAL A 92 5.09 -11.62 3.15
CA VAL A 92 4.62 -11.51 1.76
C VAL A 92 5.11 -10.19 1.15
N MET A 93 4.95 -9.06 1.86
CA MET A 93 5.39 -7.74 1.39
C MET A 93 6.91 -7.67 1.17
N LEU A 94 7.70 -8.23 2.09
CA LEU A 94 9.17 -8.29 1.92
C LEU A 94 9.55 -9.08 0.67
N ALA A 95 8.97 -10.26 0.48
CA ALA A 95 9.24 -11.10 -0.68
C ALA A 95 8.80 -10.40 -1.99
N ALA A 96 7.59 -9.81 -2.02
CA ALA A 96 7.10 -9.07 -3.17
C ALA A 96 8.02 -7.88 -3.52
N SER A 97 8.47 -7.12 -2.52
CA SER A 97 9.40 -6.01 -2.73
C SER A 97 10.70 -6.47 -3.43
N VAL A 98 11.22 -7.64 -3.05
CA VAL A 98 12.47 -8.17 -3.62
C VAL A 98 12.22 -8.82 -4.99
N PHE A 99 11.36 -9.83 -5.04
CA PHE A 99 11.20 -10.69 -6.21
C PHE A 99 10.38 -10.04 -7.31
N SER A 100 9.27 -9.39 -6.95
CA SER A 100 8.32 -8.84 -7.92
C SER A 100 8.61 -7.38 -8.30
N LEU A 101 9.41 -6.63 -7.54
CA LEU A 101 9.72 -5.24 -7.84
C LEU A 101 11.21 -4.97 -8.04
N LEU A 102 12.10 -5.30 -7.08
CA LEU A 102 13.52 -4.97 -7.19
C LEU A 102 14.22 -5.77 -8.30
N LEU A 103 14.01 -7.08 -8.38
CA LEU A 103 14.63 -7.89 -9.43
C LEU A 103 14.18 -7.46 -10.84
N PRO A 104 12.86 -7.24 -11.11
CA PRO A 104 12.42 -6.65 -12.37
C PRO A 104 12.98 -5.24 -12.62
N ALA A 105 13.14 -4.40 -11.58
CA ALA A 105 13.76 -3.08 -11.73
C ALA A 105 15.18 -3.17 -12.26
N PHE A 106 16.01 -4.09 -11.72
CA PHE A 106 17.36 -4.36 -12.24
C PHE A 106 17.33 -4.83 -13.69
N THR A 107 16.46 -5.79 -14.00
CA THR A 107 16.31 -6.32 -15.37
C THR A 107 15.89 -5.23 -16.34
N ALA A 108 14.93 -4.37 -15.97
CA ALA A 108 14.50 -3.25 -16.79
C ALA A 108 15.58 -2.20 -16.97
N ALA A 109 16.40 -1.91 -15.93
CA ALA A 109 17.51 -0.98 -16.01
C ALA A 109 18.61 -1.48 -16.99
N ARG A 110 18.95 -2.75 -16.90
CA ARG A 110 19.93 -3.40 -17.82
C ARG A 110 19.41 -3.48 -19.26
N GLY A 111 18.12 -3.79 -19.43
CA GLY A 111 17.48 -3.78 -20.75
C GLY A 111 17.54 -2.42 -21.46
N ARG A 112 17.83 -1.35 -20.73
CA ARG A 112 18.07 0.01 -21.25
C ARG A 112 19.54 0.32 -21.56
N GLY A 113 20.42 -0.67 -21.46
CA GLY A 113 21.86 -0.52 -21.78
C GLY A 113 22.71 -0.03 -20.60
N LEU A 114 22.18 0.03 -19.37
CA LEU A 114 22.99 0.30 -18.19
C LEU A 114 23.85 -0.93 -17.85
N ASP A 115 25.09 -0.68 -17.49
CA ASP A 115 25.97 -1.69 -16.91
C ASP A 115 25.50 -2.08 -15.49
N GLU A 116 26.12 -3.09 -14.89
CA GLU A 116 25.76 -3.58 -13.54
C GLU A 116 25.78 -2.47 -12.49
N ALA A 117 26.81 -1.61 -12.51
CA ALA A 117 26.97 -0.55 -11.53
C ALA A 117 25.93 0.56 -11.73
N GLY A 118 25.65 0.94 -12.97
CA GLY A 118 24.64 1.93 -13.31
C GLY A 118 23.23 1.45 -12.98
N ALA A 119 22.91 0.17 -13.25
CA ALA A 119 21.64 -0.43 -12.86
C ALA A 119 21.48 -0.48 -11.33
N ALA A 120 22.53 -0.90 -10.60
CA ALA A 120 22.53 -0.93 -9.15
C ALA A 120 22.34 0.46 -8.54
N LEU A 121 23.02 1.47 -9.06
CA LEU A 121 22.88 2.83 -8.58
C LEU A 121 21.47 3.40 -8.84
N LEU A 122 20.92 3.19 -10.03
CA LEU A 122 19.58 3.63 -10.37
C LEU A 122 18.53 2.99 -9.44
N VAL A 123 18.62 1.67 -9.24
CA VAL A 123 17.69 0.94 -8.35
C VAL A 123 17.86 1.39 -6.90
N ALA A 124 19.10 1.56 -6.41
CA ALA A 124 19.36 2.05 -5.04
C ALA A 124 18.81 3.46 -4.82
N VAL A 125 18.99 4.37 -5.80
CA VAL A 125 18.43 5.72 -5.72
C VAL A 125 16.90 5.68 -5.76
N GLY A 126 16.29 4.91 -6.65
CA GLY A 126 14.84 4.74 -6.72
C GLY A 126 14.27 4.22 -5.39
N LEU A 127 14.89 3.18 -4.83
CA LEU A 127 14.52 2.62 -3.52
C LEU A 127 14.62 3.67 -2.41
N ALA A 128 15.73 4.42 -2.34
CA ALA A 128 15.92 5.46 -1.34
C ALA A 128 14.90 6.59 -1.49
N LEU A 129 14.54 6.97 -2.71
CA LEU A 129 13.52 7.98 -2.97
C LEU A 129 12.13 7.51 -2.55
N GLY A 130 11.75 6.27 -2.84
CA GLY A 130 10.47 5.71 -2.42
C GLY A 130 10.35 5.61 -0.90
N ALA A 131 11.35 5.06 -0.23
CA ALA A 131 11.41 5.00 1.23
C ALA A 131 11.44 6.41 1.85
N GLY A 132 12.22 7.33 1.28
CA GLY A 132 12.32 8.72 1.73
C GLY A 132 11.02 9.50 1.57
N LEU A 133 10.26 9.25 0.51
CA LEU A 133 8.94 9.83 0.31
C LEU A 133 7.98 9.41 1.42
N LEU A 134 7.90 8.12 1.74
CA LEU A 134 7.03 7.64 2.81
C LEU A 134 7.50 8.12 4.18
N LEU A 135 8.82 8.15 4.43
CA LEU A 135 9.36 8.74 5.65
C LEU A 135 8.99 10.23 5.78
N ALA A 136 9.01 10.99 4.69
CA ALA A 136 8.60 12.39 4.70
C ALA A 136 7.09 12.54 4.96
N MET A 137 6.26 11.69 4.36
CA MET A 137 4.82 11.64 4.61
C MET A 137 4.52 11.27 6.05
N ASP A 138 5.19 10.26 6.58
CA ASP A 138 5.08 9.81 7.97
C ASP A 138 5.40 10.95 8.95
N ARG A 139 6.51 11.65 8.76
CA ARG A 139 6.88 12.82 9.59
C ARG A 139 5.92 14.00 9.46
N ALA A 140 5.24 14.14 8.34
CA ALA A 140 4.25 15.20 8.13
C ALA A 140 2.93 14.91 8.87
N LEU A 141 2.66 13.65 9.23
CA LEU A 141 1.49 13.24 9.97
C LEU A 141 1.71 13.43 11.49
N PRO A 142 0.77 14.01 12.23
CA PRO A 142 0.91 14.18 13.68
C PRO A 142 0.76 12.84 14.40
N HIS A 143 1.87 12.18 14.72
CA HIS A 143 1.90 10.97 15.53
C HIS A 143 1.60 11.32 17.00
N ARG A 144 0.40 11.01 17.49
CA ARG A 144 0.07 11.08 18.91
C ARG A 144 -0.01 9.67 19.48
N HIS A 145 1.05 9.24 20.13
CA HIS A 145 1.02 8.09 21.01
C HIS A 145 0.28 8.48 22.30
N ALA A 146 -0.83 7.83 22.62
CA ALA A 146 -1.45 7.96 23.93
C ALA A 146 -0.59 7.20 24.95
N PRO A 147 -0.22 7.81 26.11
CA PRO A 147 0.69 7.20 27.10
C PRO A 147 0.12 5.94 27.78
N ASP A 148 -1.16 5.69 27.70
CA ASP A 148 -1.90 4.71 28.48
C ASP A 148 -2.37 3.47 27.69
N GLY A 149 -1.85 3.25 26.51
CA GLY A 149 -2.13 2.04 25.71
C GLY A 149 -3.56 1.97 25.13
N THR A 150 -4.44 2.89 25.48
CA THR A 150 -5.76 3.03 24.85
C THR A 150 -5.63 3.96 23.66
N ARG A 151 -5.93 3.46 22.45
CA ARG A 151 -5.97 4.33 21.26
C ARG A 151 -7.12 5.32 21.44
N SER A 152 -6.83 6.60 21.62
CA SER A 152 -7.86 7.64 21.52
C SER A 152 -8.49 7.57 20.13
N GLY A 153 -9.76 8.03 19.99
CA GLY A 153 -10.44 8.03 18.70
C GLY A 153 -9.60 8.67 17.59
N THR A 154 -8.82 9.72 17.90
CA THR A 154 -7.89 10.38 16.98
C THR A 154 -6.75 9.46 16.53
N ALA A 155 -6.16 8.68 17.44
CA ALA A 155 -5.06 7.77 17.12
C ALA A 155 -5.50 6.61 16.20
N VAL A 156 -6.75 6.15 16.35
CA VAL A 156 -7.31 5.12 15.45
C VAL A 156 -7.52 5.67 14.04
N TRP A 157 -7.99 6.91 13.91
CA TRP A 157 -8.16 7.52 12.60
C TRP A 157 -6.83 7.83 11.92
N LEU A 158 -5.80 8.19 12.68
CA LEU A 158 -4.44 8.34 12.16
C LEU A 158 -3.90 6.99 11.67
N PHE A 159 -4.14 5.91 12.41
CA PHE A 159 -3.77 4.56 11.99
C PHE A 159 -4.51 4.12 10.71
N VAL A 160 -5.83 4.33 10.64
CA VAL A 160 -6.62 4.04 9.41
C VAL A 160 -6.11 4.85 8.23
N PHE A 161 -5.78 6.13 8.45
CA PHE A 161 -5.22 6.99 7.42
C PHE A 161 -3.82 6.53 6.98
N ALA A 162 -2.97 6.13 7.92
CA ALA A 162 -1.66 5.56 7.61
C ALA A 162 -1.81 4.34 6.68
N ILE A 163 -2.66 3.38 7.05
CA ILE A 163 -2.91 2.20 6.20
C ILE A 163 -3.48 2.61 4.82
N ALA A 164 -4.41 3.54 4.77
CA ALA A 164 -4.93 4.04 3.50
C ALA A 164 -3.83 4.65 2.61
N VAL A 165 -2.83 5.29 3.23
CA VAL A 165 -1.62 5.79 2.52
C VAL A 165 -0.73 4.64 2.06
N HIS A 166 -0.68 3.52 2.79
CA HIS A 166 0.10 2.33 2.40
C HIS A 166 -0.48 1.65 1.16
N ASN A 167 -1.78 1.65 0.98
CA ASN A 167 -2.43 1.10 -0.22
C ASN A 167 -2.04 1.87 -1.50
N LEU A 168 -1.53 3.09 -1.38
CA LEU A 168 -1.06 3.87 -2.54
C LEU A 168 0.18 3.26 -3.21
N PRO A 169 1.31 2.97 -2.52
CA PRO A 169 2.45 2.24 -3.08
C PRO A 169 2.08 0.87 -3.65
N GLU A 170 1.16 0.16 -3.00
CA GLU A 170 0.71 -1.16 -3.43
C GLU A 170 -0.03 -1.10 -4.76
N GLY A 171 -1.00 -0.20 -4.87
CA GLY A 171 -1.68 0.05 -6.12
C GLY A 171 -0.71 0.53 -7.21
N LEU A 172 0.20 1.46 -6.91
CA LEU A 172 1.23 1.88 -7.86
C LEU A 172 2.08 0.70 -8.35
N ALA A 173 2.48 -0.22 -7.45
CA ALA A 173 3.24 -1.42 -7.81
C ALA A 173 2.47 -2.32 -8.76
N ILE A 174 1.16 -2.56 -8.51
CA ILE A 174 0.28 -3.30 -9.41
C ILE A 174 0.24 -2.62 -10.79
N GLY A 175 0.07 -1.30 -10.82
CA GLY A 175 -0.03 -0.53 -12.06
C GLY A 175 1.26 -0.57 -12.88
N VAL A 176 2.39 -0.38 -12.23
CA VAL A 176 3.73 -0.46 -12.85
C VAL A 176 3.98 -1.86 -13.40
N ALA A 177 3.67 -2.90 -12.63
CA ALA A 177 3.80 -4.29 -13.06
C ALA A 177 2.83 -4.63 -14.22
N SER A 178 1.63 -4.03 -14.25
CA SER A 178 0.68 -4.20 -15.35
C SER A 178 1.20 -3.60 -16.66
N ALA A 179 1.88 -2.46 -16.59
CA ALA A 179 2.55 -1.89 -17.75
C ALA A 179 3.74 -2.76 -18.21
N LEU A 180 4.44 -3.42 -17.28
CA LEU A 180 5.49 -4.40 -17.59
C LEU A 180 4.92 -5.65 -18.26
N GLY A 181 3.75 -6.11 -17.83
CA GLY A 181 3.07 -7.30 -18.34
C GLY A 181 2.73 -7.26 -19.82
N THR A 182 2.73 -6.08 -20.43
CA THR A 182 2.66 -5.93 -21.89
C THR A 182 3.94 -6.40 -22.58
N ALA A 183 5.08 -6.36 -21.87
CA ALA A 183 6.40 -6.79 -22.35
C ALA A 183 6.82 -8.17 -21.80
N VAL A 184 6.36 -8.52 -20.59
CA VAL A 184 6.68 -9.79 -19.90
C VAL A 184 5.37 -10.46 -19.44
N PRO A 185 4.87 -11.47 -20.15
CA PRO A 185 3.63 -12.17 -19.78
C PRO A 185 3.70 -12.72 -18.34
N GLY A 186 2.64 -12.53 -17.57
CA GLY A 186 2.51 -13.06 -16.20
C GLY A 186 2.93 -12.11 -15.07
N SER A 187 3.81 -11.13 -15.31
CA SER A 187 4.33 -10.23 -14.25
C SER A 187 3.25 -9.46 -13.49
N SER A 188 2.21 -8.97 -14.19
CA SER A 188 1.10 -8.25 -13.56
C SER A 188 0.27 -9.12 -12.63
N GLY A 189 0.02 -10.37 -13.02
CA GLY A 189 -0.75 -11.33 -12.21
C GLY A 189 -0.06 -11.70 -10.91
N THR A 190 1.26 -11.93 -10.95
CA THR A 190 2.06 -12.28 -9.77
C THR A 190 2.05 -11.17 -8.73
N VAL A 191 2.33 -9.93 -9.13
CA VAL A 191 2.33 -8.76 -8.23
C VAL A 191 0.94 -8.54 -7.64
N ALA A 192 -0.11 -8.51 -8.47
CA ALA A 192 -1.48 -8.32 -8.01
C ALA A 192 -1.93 -9.43 -7.04
N THR A 193 -1.57 -10.68 -7.31
CA THR A 193 -1.92 -11.83 -6.44
C THR A 193 -1.17 -11.74 -5.10
N GLY A 194 0.12 -11.41 -5.12
CA GLY A 194 0.91 -11.24 -3.90
C GLY A 194 0.37 -10.13 -3.01
N ILE A 195 0.09 -8.96 -3.61
CA ILE A 195 -0.51 -7.83 -2.89
C ILE A 195 -1.90 -8.20 -2.36
N SER A 196 -2.73 -8.87 -3.14
CA SER A 196 -4.04 -9.34 -2.67
C SER A 196 -3.92 -10.31 -1.49
N LEU A 197 -2.93 -11.18 -1.47
CA LEU A 197 -2.72 -12.14 -0.39
C LEU A 197 -2.37 -11.43 0.94
N GLN A 198 -1.56 -10.38 0.90
CA GLN A 198 -1.21 -9.59 2.10
C GLN A 198 -2.37 -8.68 2.57
N ASN A 199 -3.21 -8.21 1.66
CA ASN A 199 -4.32 -7.32 1.96
C ASN A 199 -5.41 -8.00 2.80
N VAL A 200 -5.53 -9.33 2.76
CA VAL A 200 -6.47 -10.07 3.63
C VAL A 200 -6.14 -9.86 5.11
N PRO A 201 -4.93 -10.11 5.62
CA PRO A 201 -4.55 -9.73 6.99
C PRO A 201 -4.71 -8.25 7.27
N GLU A 202 -4.36 -7.38 6.34
CA GLU A 202 -4.39 -5.93 6.52
C GLU A 202 -5.80 -5.39 6.73
N GLY A 203 -6.75 -5.75 5.87
CA GLY A 203 -8.16 -5.37 6.02
C GLY A 203 -8.75 -5.84 7.35
N LEU A 204 -8.37 -7.04 7.82
CA LEU A 204 -8.77 -7.55 9.11
C LEU A 204 -8.27 -6.67 10.25
N ILE A 205 -7.02 -6.22 10.19
CA ILE A 205 -6.38 -5.41 11.24
C ILE A 205 -6.98 -4.02 11.33
N VAL A 206 -7.25 -3.38 10.18
CA VAL A 206 -7.98 -2.10 10.13
C VAL A 206 -9.32 -2.23 10.83
N ALA A 207 -10.08 -3.26 10.49
CA ALA A 207 -11.39 -3.49 11.06
C ALA A 207 -11.33 -3.80 12.57
N ILE A 208 -10.35 -4.59 13.03
CA ILE A 208 -10.12 -4.87 14.45
C ILE A 208 -9.76 -3.59 15.21
N ALA A 209 -8.88 -2.75 14.67
CA ALA A 209 -8.46 -1.50 15.31
C ALA A 209 -9.66 -0.58 15.56
N LEU A 210 -10.54 -0.43 14.58
CA LEU A 210 -11.75 0.36 14.71
C LEU A 210 -12.75 -0.21 15.75
N VAL A 211 -12.96 -1.52 15.74
CA VAL A 211 -13.84 -2.16 16.74
C VAL A 211 -13.25 -2.06 18.15
N SER A 212 -11.93 -2.18 18.30
CA SER A 212 -11.23 -1.99 19.57
C SER A 212 -11.35 -0.56 20.11
N ALA A 213 -11.52 0.42 19.21
CA ALA A 213 -11.78 1.82 19.56
C ALA A 213 -13.29 2.12 19.83
N GLY A 214 -14.15 1.10 19.81
CA GLY A 214 -15.58 1.25 20.13
C GLY A 214 -16.48 1.51 18.91
N TYR A 215 -15.96 1.48 17.69
CA TYR A 215 -16.79 1.60 16.49
C TYR A 215 -17.59 0.33 16.19
N GLY A 216 -18.77 0.49 15.60
CA GLY A 216 -19.61 -0.65 15.21
C GLY A 216 -18.96 -1.49 14.10
N ARG A 217 -19.15 -2.82 14.13
CA ARG A 217 -18.51 -3.77 13.18
C ARG A 217 -18.81 -3.47 11.72
N ARG A 218 -20.07 -3.10 11.40
CA ARG A 218 -20.44 -2.75 10.01
C ARG A 218 -19.71 -1.51 9.53
N PHE A 219 -19.55 -0.53 10.41
CA PHE A 219 -18.78 0.68 10.11
C PHE A 219 -17.31 0.35 9.93
N ALA A 220 -16.72 -0.45 10.83
CA ALA A 220 -15.33 -0.88 10.76
C ALA A 220 -15.05 -1.67 9.45
N PHE A 221 -15.94 -2.59 9.08
CA PHE A 221 -15.89 -3.27 7.79
C PHE A 221 -15.94 -2.29 6.61
N GLY A 222 -16.89 -1.34 6.65
CA GLY A 222 -17.04 -0.35 5.58
C GLY A 222 -15.79 0.51 5.39
N VAL A 223 -15.16 0.96 6.49
CA VAL A 223 -13.93 1.76 6.44
C VAL A 223 -12.77 0.93 5.89
N ALA A 224 -12.60 -0.33 6.32
CA ALA A 224 -11.58 -1.22 5.79
C ALA A 224 -11.78 -1.48 4.29
N ALA A 225 -13.01 -1.74 3.85
CA ALA A 225 -13.30 -1.95 2.43
C ALA A 225 -13.04 -0.70 1.58
N VAL A 226 -13.38 0.49 2.10
CA VAL A 226 -13.15 1.77 1.41
C VAL A 226 -11.67 2.10 1.33
N SER A 227 -10.86 1.78 2.37
CA SER A 227 -9.41 2.02 2.31
C SER A 227 -8.74 1.27 1.15
N GLY A 228 -9.20 0.07 0.83
CA GLY A 228 -8.71 -0.71 -0.31
C GLY A 228 -9.03 -0.08 -1.68
N LEU A 229 -10.04 0.80 -1.79
CA LEU A 229 -10.36 1.46 -3.07
C LEU A 229 -9.29 2.43 -3.58
N ILE A 230 -8.30 2.76 -2.77
CA ILE A 230 -7.12 3.53 -3.20
C ILE A 230 -6.29 2.72 -4.20
N GLU A 231 -6.23 1.41 -4.05
CA GLU A 231 -5.40 0.53 -4.87
C GLU A 231 -5.77 0.52 -6.36
N PRO A 232 -7.03 0.33 -6.78
CA PRO A 232 -7.36 0.40 -8.21
C PRO A 232 -7.10 1.77 -8.81
N VAL A 233 -7.29 2.86 -8.05
CA VAL A 233 -6.99 4.22 -8.50
C VAL A 233 -5.48 4.40 -8.68
N ALA A 234 -4.69 3.97 -7.69
CA ALA A 234 -3.24 4.02 -7.74
C ALA A 234 -2.67 3.09 -8.82
N ALA A 235 -3.28 1.92 -9.05
CA ALA A 235 -2.87 0.99 -10.09
C ALA A 235 -3.04 1.60 -11.48
N VAL A 236 -4.17 2.22 -11.75
CA VAL A 236 -4.38 2.96 -12.99
C VAL A 236 -3.34 4.09 -13.12
N ALA A 237 -3.11 4.87 -12.06
CA ALA A 237 -2.11 5.94 -12.09
C ALA A 237 -0.69 5.42 -12.37
N GLY A 238 -0.27 4.32 -11.74
CA GLY A 238 1.03 3.68 -11.97
C GLY A 238 1.19 3.16 -13.40
N SER A 239 0.15 2.53 -13.93
CA SER A 239 0.12 2.06 -15.32
C SER A 239 0.25 3.21 -16.31
N LEU A 240 -0.49 4.30 -16.11
CA LEU A 240 -0.44 5.50 -16.95
C LEU A 240 0.94 6.17 -16.92
N LEU A 241 1.55 6.26 -15.73
CA LEU A 241 2.87 6.84 -15.54
C LEU A 241 3.95 6.11 -16.38
N VAL A 242 3.95 4.78 -16.34
CA VAL A 242 4.90 3.95 -17.09
C VAL A 242 4.61 3.97 -18.57
N SER A 243 3.32 3.94 -18.96
CA SER A 243 2.92 4.03 -20.38
C SER A 243 3.33 5.37 -21.02
N ALA A 244 3.31 6.46 -20.23
CA ALA A 244 3.78 7.76 -20.70
C ALA A 244 5.30 7.79 -20.97
N SER A 245 6.08 7.01 -20.23
CA SER A 245 7.52 6.90 -20.46
C SER A 245 8.09 5.60 -19.88
N ALA A 246 8.42 4.66 -20.76
CA ALA A 246 9.13 3.43 -20.37
C ALA A 246 10.48 3.71 -19.66
N ALA A 247 11.02 4.92 -19.80
CA ALA A 247 12.23 5.35 -19.10
C ALA A 247 12.06 5.35 -17.57
N ILE A 248 10.84 5.57 -17.09
CA ILE A 248 10.52 5.69 -15.67
C ILE A 248 10.43 4.31 -15.01
N LEU A 249 10.15 3.24 -15.77
CA LEU A 249 9.85 1.91 -15.27
C LEU A 249 10.85 1.39 -14.21
N PRO A 250 12.18 1.38 -14.43
CA PRO A 250 13.10 0.85 -13.42
C PRO A 250 13.08 1.64 -12.11
N GLY A 251 13.03 2.98 -12.22
CA GLY A 251 12.94 3.88 -11.07
C GLY A 251 11.58 3.76 -10.33
N ALA A 252 10.49 3.59 -11.06
CA ALA A 252 9.15 3.42 -10.48
C ALA A 252 9.03 2.11 -9.70
N LEU A 253 9.53 0.99 -10.28
CA LEU A 253 9.59 -0.31 -9.59
C LEU A 253 10.45 -0.22 -8.32
N ALA A 254 11.64 0.36 -8.42
CA ALA A 254 12.53 0.53 -7.28
C ALA A 254 11.92 1.45 -6.20
N GLY A 255 11.26 2.54 -6.61
CA GLY A 255 10.57 3.45 -5.70
C GLY A 255 9.40 2.78 -4.97
N ALA A 256 8.58 2.00 -5.67
CA ALA A 256 7.51 1.23 -5.06
C ALA A 256 8.06 0.20 -4.05
N ALA A 257 9.14 -0.52 -4.41
CA ALA A 257 9.80 -1.43 -3.49
C ALA A 257 10.34 -0.72 -2.25
N GLY A 258 10.94 0.46 -2.40
CA GLY A 258 11.45 1.27 -1.30
C GLY A 258 10.33 1.74 -0.36
N ALA A 259 9.21 2.18 -0.91
CA ALA A 259 8.03 2.54 -0.14
C ALA A 259 7.47 1.35 0.65
N MET A 260 7.34 0.17 0.01
CA MET A 260 6.88 -1.05 0.67
C MET A 260 7.84 -1.51 1.79
N LEU A 261 9.17 -1.48 1.54
CA LEU A 261 10.17 -1.82 2.56
C LEU A 261 10.11 -0.87 3.76
N PHE A 262 9.86 0.43 3.53
CA PHE A 262 9.65 1.38 4.62
C PHE A 262 8.45 0.98 5.48
N VAL A 263 7.29 0.74 4.86
CA VAL A 263 6.05 0.34 5.55
C VAL A 263 6.28 -0.92 6.39
N VAL A 264 6.84 -1.95 5.79
CA VAL A 264 7.06 -3.24 6.47
C VAL A 264 7.97 -3.08 7.68
N SER A 265 9.09 -2.37 7.51
CA SER A 265 10.09 -2.21 8.58
C SER A 265 9.66 -1.21 9.65
N HIS A 266 8.94 -0.16 9.29
CA HIS A 266 8.57 0.92 10.21
C HIS A 266 7.27 0.66 10.96
N GLU A 267 6.31 -0.04 10.33
CA GLU A 267 4.98 -0.21 10.91
C GLU A 267 4.59 -1.68 11.13
N ILE A 268 4.63 -2.52 10.10
CA ILE A 268 4.04 -3.86 10.18
C ILE A 268 4.83 -4.78 11.11
N ILE A 269 6.15 -4.85 10.95
CA ILE A 269 7.00 -5.70 11.81
C ILE A 269 6.92 -5.22 13.27
N PRO A 270 7.11 -3.93 13.61
CA PRO A 270 6.98 -3.48 14.98
C PRO A 270 5.59 -3.75 15.57
N GLU A 271 4.50 -3.53 14.82
CA GLU A 271 3.15 -3.81 15.32
C GLU A 271 2.92 -5.31 15.55
N SER A 272 3.46 -6.19 14.69
CA SER A 272 3.34 -7.63 14.86
C SER A 272 4.00 -8.16 16.14
N HIS A 273 5.06 -7.47 16.62
CA HIS A 273 5.82 -7.86 17.80
C HIS A 273 5.37 -7.17 19.10
N ARG A 274 4.53 -6.12 19.03
CA ARG A 274 4.16 -5.29 20.18
C ARG A 274 3.42 -6.00 21.31
N ARG A 275 2.88 -7.19 21.12
CA ARG A 275 1.97 -7.86 22.08
C ARG A 275 2.55 -9.10 22.77
N GLY A 276 3.86 -9.31 22.70
CA GLY A 276 4.53 -10.43 23.40
C GLY A 276 4.41 -11.79 22.71
N HIS A 277 3.96 -11.83 21.46
CA HIS A 277 3.82 -13.05 20.64
C HIS A 277 4.84 -13.09 19.49
N GLU A 278 6.05 -12.64 19.75
CA GLU A 278 7.15 -12.47 18.79
C GLU A 278 7.44 -13.74 17.98
N THR A 279 7.38 -14.91 18.61
CA THR A 279 7.64 -16.19 17.95
C THR A 279 6.62 -16.49 16.85
N LEU A 280 5.32 -16.26 17.12
CA LEU A 280 4.27 -16.51 16.13
C LEU A 280 4.28 -15.47 15.00
N ALA A 281 4.58 -14.21 15.32
CA ALA A 281 4.77 -13.16 14.33
C ALA A 281 5.96 -13.49 13.41
N THR A 282 7.10 -13.92 13.98
CA THR A 282 8.29 -14.33 13.23
C THR A 282 8.01 -15.57 12.37
N ALA A 283 7.32 -16.58 12.91
CA ALA A 283 6.92 -17.76 12.15
C ALA A 283 6.00 -17.37 10.97
N GLY A 284 5.01 -16.49 11.22
CA GLY A 284 4.15 -15.93 10.18
C GLY A 284 4.96 -15.25 9.08
N LEU A 285 5.92 -14.39 9.46
CA LEU A 285 6.78 -13.69 8.51
C LEU A 285 7.57 -14.64 7.62
N ILE A 286 8.18 -15.67 8.20
CA ILE A 286 8.95 -16.66 7.44
C ILE A 286 8.04 -17.43 6.47
N ILE A 287 6.84 -17.83 6.94
CA ILE A 287 5.87 -18.55 6.11
C ILE A 287 5.36 -17.64 4.97
N GLY A 288 5.02 -16.37 5.27
CA GLY A 288 4.56 -15.42 4.28
C GLY A 288 5.62 -15.13 3.21
N PHE A 289 6.88 -14.94 3.65
CA PHE A 289 8.00 -14.75 2.73
C PHE A 289 8.18 -15.96 1.81
N ALA A 290 8.18 -17.17 2.38
CA ALA A 290 8.33 -18.39 1.61
C ALA A 290 7.17 -18.61 0.64
N ALA A 291 5.94 -18.37 1.08
CA ALA A 291 4.74 -18.48 0.24
C ALA A 291 4.81 -17.53 -0.96
N MET A 292 5.16 -16.26 -0.74
CA MET A 292 5.28 -15.30 -1.83
C MET A 292 6.46 -15.61 -2.76
N MET A 293 7.60 -16.05 -2.22
CA MET A 293 8.74 -16.47 -3.02
C MET A 293 8.37 -17.64 -3.95
N VAL A 294 7.61 -18.62 -3.45
CA VAL A 294 7.11 -19.74 -4.28
C VAL A 294 6.13 -19.23 -5.32
N LEU A 295 5.18 -18.38 -4.92
CA LEU A 295 4.16 -17.79 -5.80
C LEU A 295 4.82 -17.02 -6.96
N ASP A 296 5.82 -16.20 -6.65
CA ASP A 296 6.57 -15.44 -7.65
C ASP A 296 7.25 -16.39 -8.67
N ARG A 297 7.82 -17.50 -8.21
CA ARG A 297 8.49 -18.47 -9.09
C ARG A 297 7.56 -19.38 -9.88
N VAL A 298 6.35 -19.63 -9.38
CA VAL A 298 5.37 -20.49 -10.05
C VAL A 298 4.53 -19.72 -11.06
N LEU A 299 4.27 -18.45 -10.81
CA LEU A 299 3.44 -17.58 -11.67
C LEU A 299 4.25 -16.71 -12.64
N ALA A 300 5.58 -16.52 -12.42
CA ALA A 300 6.48 -15.83 -13.33
C ALA A 300 6.96 -16.77 -14.44
#